data_fe75dd980efcf094f7fade2912e85eba
#
_entry.id   fe75dd980efcf094f7fade2912e85eba
#
_cell.length_a   1.000
_cell.length_b   1.000
_cell.length_c   1.000
_cell.angle_alpha   90.00
_cell.angle_beta   90.00
_cell.angle_gamma   90.00
#
_symmetry.space_group_name_H-M   'P 1'
#
loop_
_entity.id
_entity.type
_entity.pdbx_description
1 polymer ?
#
loop_
_entity_poly.entity_id
_entity_poly.type
_entity_poly.pdbx_seq_one_letter_code
_entity_poly.pdbx_strand_id
1 'polypeptide(L)'
;MHPIQTHPQTTLTTLGAASLGLSALILAAAGAAAQSDNALTTPTRGSTFDYAWDYGQLDRFTVLSVEGDRLRYRLDSDYEGDGEFDDWSIQYYQLGGRLWLSSLNPEYTIVYAPVTGEAMPTEINDGDRFIGRFTQFASDGFADWSGTFDEVQTTCDYSFPAEPYPTDFGETRTMVMACEDVPIYADGEASTDPEDVYSYSETWSLELGMPVTQSFDIDPKTGAADSVSRLVDFDLR
;
A
#
# COMPACT_ATOMS: atom_id res chain seq x y z
N MET A 1 28.36 11.28 -54.56
CA MET A 1 28.99 10.35 -55.50
C MET A 1 28.66 8.96 -55.06
N HIS A 2 27.81 8.28 -55.87
CA HIS A 2 27.52 6.84 -55.81
C HIS A 2 28.76 6.03 -56.18
N PRO A 3 28.84 4.71 -55.91
CA PRO A 3 27.97 3.79 -56.66
C PRO A 3 27.34 2.66 -55.84
N ILE A 4 26.20 2.24 -56.36
CA ILE A 4 25.43 1.04 -56.28
C ILE A 4 26.26 -0.17 -56.70
N GLN A 5 26.10 -1.31 -55.98
CA GLN A 5 26.35 -2.64 -56.60
C GLN A 5 25.29 -3.67 -56.20
N THR A 6 24.88 -4.33 -57.22
CA THR A 6 23.76 -5.20 -57.50
C THR A 6 23.93 -6.64 -57.03
N HIS A 7 22.77 -7.31 -56.90
CA HIS A 7 22.51 -8.73 -56.64
C HIS A 7 23.32 -9.77 -57.49
N PRO A 8 23.28 -11.06 -57.06
CA PRO A 8 22.42 -11.96 -57.83
C PRO A 8 21.47 -12.85 -56.99
N GLN A 9 20.33 -13.06 -57.59
CA GLN A 9 19.34 -14.12 -57.31
C GLN A 9 19.93 -15.49 -57.66
N THR A 10 19.55 -16.51 -56.90
CA THR A 10 19.58 -17.90 -57.37
C THR A 10 18.26 -18.59 -57.00
N THR A 11 17.66 -19.09 -58.03
CA THR A 11 16.37 -19.79 -58.11
C THR A 11 16.51 -21.31 -57.92
N LEU A 12 15.41 -21.92 -57.48
CA LEU A 12 14.91 -23.31 -57.66
C LEU A 12 15.64 -24.45 -56.86
N THR A 13 14.86 -25.31 -56.22
CA THR A 13 13.98 -26.32 -56.82
C THR A 13 13.06 -26.96 -55.79
N THR A 14 11.82 -27.17 -56.16
CA THR A 14 10.79 -27.98 -55.50
C THR A 14 11.16 -29.47 -55.48
N LEU A 15 10.91 -30.12 -54.34
CA LEU A 15 10.57 -31.56 -54.29
C LEU A 15 9.63 -31.80 -53.11
N GLY A 16 8.45 -32.25 -53.43
CA GLY A 16 7.40 -32.58 -52.49
C GLY A 16 7.69 -33.95 -51.80
N ALA A 17 7.32 -34.02 -50.57
CA ALA A 17 6.98 -35.27 -49.90
C ALA A 17 5.89 -35.00 -48.90
N ALA A 18 4.76 -35.60 -49.12
CA ALA A 18 3.66 -35.66 -48.19
C ALA A 18 4.08 -36.45 -46.94
N SER A 19 3.92 -35.89 -45.77
CA SER A 19 3.88 -36.66 -44.54
C SER A 19 2.77 -36.14 -43.66
N LEU A 20 1.92 -37.07 -43.33
CA LEU A 20 0.73 -37.06 -42.53
C LEU A 20 0.88 -36.29 -41.22
N GLY A 21 -0.19 -35.60 -40.94
CA GLY A 21 -0.37 -34.79 -39.74
C GLY A 21 -0.24 -35.52 -38.40
N LEU A 22 0.31 -34.83 -37.49
CA LEU A 22 0.00 -34.95 -36.09
C LEU A 22 -0.12 -33.52 -35.58
N SER A 23 -1.36 -33.01 -35.60
CA SER A 23 -1.69 -31.77 -34.94
C SER A 23 -1.57 -32.02 -33.43
N ALA A 24 -0.39 -31.75 -32.91
CA ALA A 24 -0.23 -31.59 -31.47
C ALA A 24 -0.97 -30.30 -31.08
N LEU A 25 -2.18 -30.45 -30.57
CA LEU A 25 -2.84 -29.39 -29.78
C LEU A 25 -1.95 -29.14 -28.56
N ILE A 26 -1.06 -28.16 -28.67
CA ILE A 26 -0.46 -27.55 -27.48
C ILE A 26 -1.60 -26.76 -26.85
N LEU A 27 -2.34 -27.38 -25.89
CA LEU A 27 -3.07 -26.64 -24.88
C LEU A 27 -1.99 -25.85 -24.15
N ALA A 28 -1.87 -24.57 -24.50
CA ALA A 28 -1.32 -23.58 -23.61
C ALA A 28 -2.27 -23.54 -22.41
N ALA A 29 -1.98 -24.34 -21.39
CA ALA A 29 -2.48 -24.09 -20.07
C ALA A 29 -1.88 -22.72 -19.71
N ALA A 30 -2.67 -21.65 -19.93
CA ALA A 30 -2.49 -20.41 -19.21
C ALA A 30 -2.58 -20.84 -17.75
N GLY A 31 -1.44 -21.04 -17.11
CA GLY A 31 -1.36 -21.16 -15.67
C GLY A 31 -1.96 -19.85 -15.14
N ALA A 32 -3.21 -19.88 -14.72
CA ALA A 32 -3.67 -18.95 -13.72
C ALA A 32 -2.68 -19.14 -12.58
N ALA A 33 -1.76 -18.19 -12.41
CA ALA A 33 -1.00 -18.10 -11.19
C ALA A 33 -2.05 -18.17 -10.09
N ALA A 34 -2.01 -19.22 -9.26
CA ALA A 34 -2.85 -19.29 -8.10
C ALA A 34 -2.50 -18.02 -7.31
N GLN A 35 -3.42 -17.08 -7.29
CA GLN A 35 -3.31 -15.92 -6.43
C GLN A 35 -3.14 -16.50 -5.03
N SER A 36 -2.09 -16.11 -4.32
CA SER A 36 -1.89 -16.63 -2.97
C SER A 36 -3.17 -16.32 -2.19
N ASP A 37 -3.65 -17.26 -1.40
CA ASP A 37 -4.88 -17.07 -0.60
C ASP A 37 -4.81 -15.82 0.32
N ASN A 38 -3.61 -15.28 0.49
CA ASN A 38 -3.27 -14.12 1.31
C ASN A 38 -3.04 -12.82 0.49
N ALA A 39 -3.34 -12.79 -0.80
CA ALA A 39 -3.17 -11.56 -1.59
C ALA A 39 -4.24 -10.54 -1.25
N LEU A 40 -3.82 -9.30 -1.01
CA LEU A 40 -4.72 -8.15 -0.87
C LEU A 40 -5.39 -7.84 -2.22
N THR A 41 -6.70 -7.64 -2.18
CA THR A 41 -7.42 -7.04 -3.32
C THR A 41 -6.99 -5.58 -3.48
N THR A 42 -6.86 -5.12 -4.71
CA THR A 42 -6.59 -3.69 -4.97
C THR A 42 -7.91 -2.97 -5.19
N PRO A 43 -8.22 -1.93 -4.41
CA PRO A 43 -9.45 -1.15 -4.60
C PRO A 43 -9.48 -0.50 -5.98
N THR A 44 -10.67 -0.39 -6.58
CA THR A 44 -10.84 0.21 -7.91
C THR A 44 -11.07 1.73 -7.81
N ARG A 45 -10.72 2.47 -8.88
CA ARG A 45 -10.95 3.91 -8.96
C ARG A 45 -12.43 4.24 -8.74
N GLY A 46 -12.69 5.22 -7.90
CA GLY A 46 -14.02 5.72 -7.53
C GLY A 46 -14.63 4.98 -6.34
N SER A 47 -14.00 3.90 -5.84
CA SER A 47 -14.43 3.30 -4.58
C SER A 47 -14.21 4.26 -3.42
N THR A 48 -15.09 4.20 -2.43
CA THR A 48 -15.03 5.01 -1.21
C THR A 48 -15.02 4.11 0.02
N PHE A 49 -14.37 4.60 1.09
CA PHE A 49 -14.24 3.90 2.37
C PHE A 49 -14.35 4.93 3.49
N ASP A 50 -15.36 4.77 4.34
CA ASP A 50 -15.66 5.70 5.43
C ASP A 50 -15.20 5.08 6.76
N TYR A 51 -14.44 5.84 7.53
CA TYR A 51 -13.89 5.44 8.83
C TYR A 51 -14.44 6.34 9.93
N ALA A 52 -14.85 5.72 11.02
CA ALA A 52 -15.20 6.43 12.25
C ALA A 52 -14.09 6.25 13.28
N TRP A 53 -13.65 7.36 13.87
CA TRP A 53 -12.70 7.40 14.98
C TRP A 53 -13.43 7.33 16.32
N ASP A 54 -12.79 6.76 17.31
CA ASP A 54 -13.37 6.60 18.66
C ASP A 54 -13.60 7.92 19.40
N TYR A 55 -12.97 9.01 18.94
CA TYR A 55 -13.21 10.38 19.44
C TYR A 55 -14.22 11.20 18.61
N GLY A 56 -14.88 10.59 17.62
CA GLY A 56 -16.01 11.16 16.90
C GLY A 56 -15.74 11.68 15.49
N GLN A 57 -14.48 11.81 15.05
CA GLN A 57 -14.14 12.20 13.68
C GLN A 57 -14.62 11.16 12.67
N LEU A 58 -14.97 11.63 11.48
CA LEU A 58 -15.24 10.78 10.31
C LEU A 58 -14.25 11.10 9.18
N ASP A 59 -13.70 10.05 8.58
CA ASP A 59 -12.79 10.15 7.44
C ASP A 59 -13.35 9.38 6.25
N ARG A 60 -13.33 9.99 5.06
CA ARG A 60 -13.68 9.34 3.80
C ARG A 60 -12.50 9.27 2.87
N PHE A 61 -12.08 8.07 2.53
CA PHE A 61 -11.10 7.81 1.49
C PHE A 61 -11.79 7.54 0.16
N THR A 62 -11.47 8.31 -0.87
CA THR A 62 -11.93 8.08 -2.25
C THR A 62 -10.74 7.70 -3.12
N VAL A 63 -10.79 6.56 -3.80
CA VAL A 63 -9.74 6.10 -4.72
C VAL A 63 -9.74 6.98 -5.97
N LEU A 64 -8.70 7.78 -6.18
CA LEU A 64 -8.55 8.66 -7.33
C LEU A 64 -7.87 7.97 -8.51
N SER A 65 -6.82 7.19 -8.25
CA SER A 65 -6.13 6.42 -9.28
C SER A 65 -5.44 5.19 -8.69
N VAL A 66 -5.27 4.20 -9.56
CA VAL A 66 -4.51 2.96 -9.31
C VAL A 66 -3.55 2.78 -10.48
N GLU A 67 -2.25 2.71 -10.21
CA GLU A 67 -1.18 2.58 -11.20
C GLU A 67 -0.19 1.51 -10.74
N GLY A 68 -0.46 0.25 -11.10
CA GLY A 68 0.27 -0.89 -10.58
C GLY A 68 0.03 -1.06 -9.08
N ASP A 69 1.08 -0.99 -8.28
CA ASP A 69 1.03 -1.06 -6.82
C ASP A 69 0.83 0.29 -6.11
N ARG A 70 0.70 1.38 -6.90
CA ARG A 70 0.53 2.74 -6.39
C ARG A 70 -0.93 3.13 -6.37
N LEU A 71 -1.34 3.70 -5.23
CA LEU A 71 -2.69 4.18 -5.00
C LEU A 71 -2.65 5.66 -4.64
N ARG A 72 -3.61 6.40 -5.14
CA ARG A 72 -3.83 7.79 -4.77
C ARG A 72 -5.26 7.92 -4.28
N TYR A 73 -5.39 8.45 -3.07
CA TYR A 73 -6.66 8.73 -2.44
C TYR A 73 -6.87 10.23 -2.29
N ARG A 74 -8.13 10.64 -2.28
CA ARG A 74 -8.57 11.85 -1.58
C ARG A 74 -9.07 11.39 -0.22
N LEU A 75 -8.54 11.98 0.82
CA LEU A 75 -9.07 11.90 2.18
C LEU A 75 -9.89 13.17 2.42
N ASP A 76 -11.13 13.03 2.80
CA ASP A 76 -11.99 14.10 3.31
C ASP A 76 -12.23 13.80 4.79
N SER A 77 -12.01 14.79 5.68
CA SER A 77 -12.12 14.66 7.14
C SER A 77 -13.20 15.58 7.67
N ASP A 78 -14.06 15.01 8.50
CA ASP A 78 -15.08 15.70 9.30
C ASP A 78 -14.67 15.56 10.77
N TYR A 79 -14.03 16.60 11.30
CA TYR A 79 -13.45 16.57 12.65
C TYR A 79 -14.50 16.62 13.76
N GLU A 80 -15.68 17.18 13.48
CA GLU A 80 -16.75 17.32 14.45
C GLU A 80 -17.75 16.14 14.40
N GLY A 81 -17.72 15.33 13.35
CA GLY A 81 -18.59 14.17 13.15
C GLY A 81 -20.05 14.57 12.87
N ASP A 82 -20.27 15.75 12.31
CA ASP A 82 -21.60 16.28 12.00
C ASP A 82 -22.08 15.99 10.57
N GLY A 83 -21.23 15.37 9.75
CA GLY A 83 -21.47 14.99 8.36
C GLY A 83 -21.03 16.05 7.35
N GLU A 84 -20.42 17.15 7.79
CA GLU A 84 -19.82 18.16 6.93
C GLU A 84 -18.29 18.00 6.96
N PHE A 85 -17.68 17.73 5.79
CA PHE A 85 -16.23 17.56 5.70
C PHE A 85 -15.53 18.91 5.74
N ASP A 86 -14.71 19.13 6.77
CA ASP A 86 -14.02 20.40 7.06
C ASP A 86 -12.71 20.53 6.31
N ASP A 87 -12.03 19.40 6.09
CA ASP A 87 -10.69 19.37 5.48
C ASP A 87 -10.56 18.27 4.45
N TRP A 88 -9.53 18.39 3.63
CA TRP A 88 -9.19 17.35 2.66
C TRP A 88 -7.69 17.29 2.39
N SER A 89 -7.20 16.10 2.04
CA SER A 89 -5.84 15.93 1.55
C SER A 89 -5.78 14.94 0.39
N ILE A 90 -4.71 15.02 -0.40
CA ILE A 90 -4.34 14.01 -1.39
C ILE A 90 -3.26 13.13 -0.78
N GLN A 91 -3.58 11.88 -0.66
CA GLN A 91 -2.69 10.88 -0.08
C GLN A 91 -2.16 9.94 -1.14
N TYR A 92 -0.87 9.61 -1.04
CA TYR A 92 -0.17 8.71 -1.94
C TYR A 92 0.32 7.50 -1.18
N TYR A 93 0.02 6.33 -1.73
CA TYR A 93 0.42 5.04 -1.17
C TYR A 93 1.12 4.19 -2.22
N GLN A 94 1.92 3.25 -1.77
CA GLN A 94 2.56 2.21 -2.55
C GLN A 94 2.27 0.83 -1.94
N LEU A 95 2.68 -0.24 -2.64
CA LEU A 95 2.52 -1.62 -2.19
C LEU A 95 1.06 -2.00 -1.88
N GLY A 96 0.14 -1.58 -2.78
CA GLY A 96 -1.28 -1.85 -2.63
C GLY A 96 -1.94 -1.13 -1.44
N GLY A 97 -1.39 0.02 -1.03
CA GLY A 97 -1.93 0.83 0.07
C GLY A 97 -1.19 0.68 1.40
N ARG A 98 -0.30 -0.30 1.55
CA ARG A 98 0.40 -0.59 2.81
C ARG A 98 1.51 0.38 3.18
N LEU A 99 2.11 1.05 2.21
CA LEU A 99 3.15 2.05 2.42
C LEU A 99 2.59 3.43 2.08
N TRP A 100 2.32 4.21 3.10
CA TRP A 100 1.99 5.62 2.95
C TRP A 100 3.25 6.40 2.55
N LEU A 101 3.13 7.24 1.52
CA LEU A 101 4.25 8.02 1.00
C LEU A 101 4.12 9.51 1.25
N SER A 102 2.90 10.04 1.20
CA SER A 102 2.70 11.48 1.44
C SER A 102 1.24 11.83 1.65
N SER A 103 1.04 12.96 2.35
CA SER A 103 -0.21 13.68 2.44
C SER A 103 0.02 15.13 2.06
N LEU A 104 -0.81 15.64 1.14
CA LEU A 104 -0.72 17.01 0.64
C LEU A 104 -2.08 17.68 0.76
N ASN A 105 -2.11 18.82 1.43
CA ASN A 105 -3.27 19.71 1.44
C ASN A 105 -2.82 21.17 1.30
N PRO A 106 -3.72 22.17 1.18
CA PRO A 106 -3.33 23.57 1.07
C PRO A 106 -2.49 24.11 2.24
N GLU A 107 -2.62 23.52 3.42
CA GLU A 107 -2.02 23.99 4.66
C GLU A 107 -0.75 23.25 5.06
N TYR A 108 -0.53 22.02 4.53
CA TYR A 108 0.66 21.23 4.86
C TYR A 108 1.15 20.33 3.72
N THR A 109 2.39 19.93 3.84
CA THR A 109 3.03 18.88 3.03
C THR A 109 3.72 17.90 3.97
N ILE A 110 3.35 16.63 3.89
CA ILE A 110 4.03 15.55 4.61
C ILE A 110 4.51 14.52 3.58
N VAL A 111 5.77 14.12 3.67
CA VAL A 111 6.35 13.08 2.81
C VAL A 111 7.12 12.08 3.65
N TYR A 112 6.92 10.81 3.33
CA TYR A 112 7.59 9.67 3.95
C TYR A 112 8.29 8.88 2.86
N ALA A 113 9.61 8.96 2.81
CA ALA A 113 10.41 8.42 1.71
C ALA A 113 11.44 7.41 2.21
N PRO A 114 11.53 6.22 1.61
CA PRO A 114 12.54 5.24 1.96
C PRO A 114 13.95 5.79 1.67
N VAL A 115 14.84 5.74 2.65
CA VAL A 115 16.24 6.20 2.54
C VAL A 115 17.17 5.03 2.29
N THR A 116 17.10 4.05 3.16
CA THR A 116 17.92 2.85 3.14
C THR A 116 17.12 1.70 3.74
N GLY A 117 17.57 0.49 3.51
CA GLY A 117 16.96 -0.68 4.10
C GLY A 117 16.45 -1.65 3.04
N GLU A 118 15.83 -2.69 3.49
CA GLU A 118 15.14 -3.61 2.60
C GLU A 118 13.89 -2.92 2.06
N ALA A 119 13.64 -3.10 0.77
CA ALA A 119 12.37 -2.65 0.22
C ALA A 119 11.25 -3.43 0.91
N MET A 120 10.20 -2.72 1.34
CA MET A 120 9.02 -3.37 1.91
C MET A 120 8.54 -4.47 0.96
N PRO A 121 8.30 -5.71 1.44
CA PRO A 121 8.01 -6.83 0.58
C PRO A 121 6.71 -6.62 -0.21
N THR A 122 6.73 -6.99 -1.49
CA THR A 122 5.52 -6.97 -2.34
C THR A 122 4.60 -8.13 -2.02
N GLU A 123 5.17 -9.27 -1.65
CA GLU A 123 4.47 -10.44 -1.16
C GLU A 123 4.74 -10.59 0.33
N ILE A 124 3.70 -10.82 1.12
CA ILE A 124 3.78 -10.96 2.57
C ILE A 124 3.25 -12.33 2.96
N ASN A 125 3.98 -12.99 3.84
CA ASN A 125 3.58 -14.24 4.43
C ASN A 125 3.35 -14.07 5.94
N ASP A 126 2.70 -15.06 6.53
CA ASP A 126 2.50 -15.10 7.98
C ASP A 126 3.84 -15.18 8.71
N GLY A 127 4.04 -14.29 9.66
CA GLY A 127 5.28 -14.16 10.43
C GLY A 127 6.40 -13.39 9.74
N ASP A 128 6.18 -12.81 8.56
CA ASP A 128 7.17 -11.93 7.93
C ASP A 128 7.40 -10.68 8.78
N ARG A 129 8.65 -10.20 8.76
CA ARG A 129 9.07 -8.98 9.41
C ARG A 129 9.80 -8.08 8.44
N PHE A 130 9.48 -6.80 8.45
CA PHE A 130 10.14 -5.75 7.69
C PHE A 130 10.86 -4.79 8.64
N ILE A 131 12.06 -4.35 8.26
CA ILE A 131 12.78 -3.26 8.91
C ILE A 131 13.30 -2.34 7.82
N GLY A 132 12.96 -1.06 7.90
CA GLY A 132 13.40 -0.05 6.93
C GLY A 132 13.71 1.27 7.60
N ARG A 133 14.45 2.14 6.88
CA ARG A 133 14.69 3.53 7.28
C ARG A 133 14.01 4.46 6.30
N PHE A 134 13.39 5.50 6.83
CA PHE A 134 12.65 6.49 6.08
C PHE A 134 13.06 7.89 6.51
N THR A 135 13.05 8.83 5.55
CA THR A 135 13.05 10.26 5.87
C THR A 135 11.61 10.71 5.94
N GLN A 136 11.23 11.28 7.07
CA GLN A 136 10.00 12.01 7.23
C GLN A 136 10.28 13.49 7.00
N PHE A 137 9.46 14.12 6.19
CA PHE A 137 9.50 15.56 5.91
C PHE A 137 8.14 16.14 6.21
N ALA A 138 8.11 17.26 6.95
CA ALA A 138 6.88 18.00 7.21
C ALA A 138 7.13 19.50 7.01
N SER A 139 6.16 20.17 6.42
CA SER A 139 6.17 21.62 6.19
C SER A 139 4.76 22.18 6.18
N ASP A 140 4.64 23.46 6.55
CA ASP A 140 3.41 24.22 6.42
C ASP A 140 3.25 24.70 4.96
N GLY A 141 2.10 24.40 4.36
CA GLY A 141 1.76 24.82 3.02
C GLY A 141 1.92 23.74 1.93
N PHE A 142 1.12 23.91 0.88
CA PHE A 142 1.07 22.96 -0.25
C PHE A 142 2.39 22.96 -1.04
N ALA A 143 2.97 21.78 -1.16
CA ALA A 143 4.24 21.56 -1.86
C ALA A 143 5.37 22.51 -1.41
N ASP A 144 5.34 22.92 -0.16
CA ASP A 144 6.43 23.67 0.45
C ASP A 144 7.53 22.69 0.91
N TRP A 145 8.78 22.97 0.51
CA TRP A 145 9.94 22.13 0.80
C TRP A 145 10.91 22.80 1.78
N SER A 146 10.45 23.80 2.53
CA SER A 146 11.25 24.53 3.52
C SER A 146 11.19 23.96 4.94
N GLY A 147 10.47 22.84 5.12
CA GLY A 147 10.29 22.22 6.42
C GLY A 147 11.48 21.43 6.94
N THR A 148 11.26 20.64 7.98
CA THR A 148 12.25 19.80 8.64
C THR A 148 12.29 18.40 8.07
N PHE A 149 13.47 17.76 8.21
CA PHE A 149 13.69 16.37 7.84
C PHE A 149 14.10 15.60 9.08
N ASP A 150 13.35 14.56 9.38
CA ASP A 150 13.68 13.62 10.44
C ASP A 150 13.85 12.22 9.83
N GLU A 151 14.74 11.41 10.40
CA GLU A 151 14.86 10.02 9.99
C GLU A 151 14.22 9.12 11.04
N VAL A 152 13.49 8.11 10.57
CA VAL A 152 12.85 7.09 11.41
C VAL A 152 13.23 5.70 10.94
N GLN A 153 13.36 4.77 11.86
CA GLN A 153 13.39 3.34 11.58
C GLN A 153 12.01 2.75 11.83
N THR A 154 11.41 2.19 10.80
CA THR A 154 10.15 1.47 10.89
C THR A 154 10.41 -0.02 10.94
N THR A 155 9.78 -0.69 11.90
CA THR A 155 9.75 -2.15 12.00
C THR A 155 8.30 -2.60 11.95
N CYS A 156 7.94 -3.49 11.01
CA CYS A 156 6.59 -4.04 10.89
C CYS A 156 6.62 -5.56 10.96
N ASP A 157 5.76 -6.12 11.79
CA ASP A 157 5.48 -7.55 11.85
C ASP A 157 4.12 -7.83 11.18
N TYR A 158 4.05 -8.91 10.39
CA TYR A 158 2.86 -9.30 9.66
C TYR A 158 2.32 -10.64 10.14
N SER A 159 1.02 -10.75 10.28
CA SER A 159 0.35 -12.01 10.59
C SER A 159 -0.96 -12.17 9.84
N PHE A 160 -1.35 -13.42 9.59
CA PHE A 160 -2.61 -13.78 8.94
C PHE A 160 -3.43 -14.64 9.89
N PRO A 161 -4.32 -14.04 10.71
CA PRO A 161 -5.18 -14.79 11.61
C PRO A 161 -6.01 -15.85 10.87
N ALA A 162 -6.07 -17.05 11.41
CA ALA A 162 -6.86 -18.14 10.81
C ALA A 162 -8.38 -17.91 10.92
N GLU A 163 -8.80 -17.20 11.98
CA GLU A 163 -10.20 -16.86 12.22
C GLU A 163 -10.56 -15.58 11.47
N PRO A 164 -11.68 -15.56 10.73
CA PRO A 164 -12.17 -14.35 10.10
C PRO A 164 -12.45 -13.24 11.11
N TYR A 165 -12.19 -12.01 10.71
CA TYR A 165 -12.44 -10.84 11.53
C TYR A 165 -13.90 -10.36 11.35
N PRO A 166 -14.66 -10.17 12.44
CA PRO A 166 -16.04 -9.67 12.35
C PRO A 166 -16.05 -8.16 12.09
N THR A 167 -16.87 -7.74 11.14
CA THR A 167 -17.15 -6.34 10.83
C THR A 167 -18.65 -6.09 10.81
N ASP A 168 -19.08 -4.84 10.74
CA ASP A 168 -20.51 -4.49 10.66
C ASP A 168 -21.16 -4.94 9.34
N PHE A 169 -20.36 -5.25 8.33
CA PHE A 169 -20.79 -5.74 7.01
C PHE A 169 -20.49 -7.22 6.74
N GLY A 170 -20.12 -7.98 7.79
CA GLY A 170 -19.87 -9.43 7.73
C GLY A 170 -18.47 -9.80 8.18
N GLU A 171 -18.11 -11.07 7.96
CA GLU A 171 -16.78 -11.59 8.26
C GLU A 171 -15.84 -11.38 7.07
N THR A 172 -14.58 -11.05 7.33
CA THR A 172 -13.52 -10.89 6.32
C THR A 172 -12.24 -11.59 6.76
N ARG A 173 -11.50 -12.16 5.81
CA ARG A 173 -10.14 -12.66 6.08
C ARG A 173 -9.22 -11.46 6.21
N THR A 174 -8.26 -11.55 7.12
CA THR A 174 -7.43 -10.40 7.44
C THR A 174 -5.94 -10.70 7.44
N MET A 175 -5.20 -9.64 7.22
CA MET A 175 -3.79 -9.48 7.55
C MET A 175 -3.69 -8.44 8.65
N VAL A 176 -2.89 -8.70 9.66
CA VAL A 176 -2.52 -7.70 10.68
C VAL A 176 -1.10 -7.23 10.40
N MET A 177 -0.94 -5.92 10.32
CA MET A 177 0.34 -5.23 10.25
C MET A 177 0.53 -4.47 11.55
N ALA A 178 1.52 -4.84 12.35
CA ALA A 178 1.88 -4.16 13.60
C ALA A 178 3.24 -3.50 13.43
N CYS A 179 3.32 -2.19 13.57
CA CYS A 179 4.52 -1.42 13.28
C CYS A 179 4.96 -0.57 14.47
N GLU A 180 6.27 -0.34 14.51
CA GLU A 180 6.93 0.57 15.42
C GLU A 180 7.83 1.52 14.62
N ASP A 181 7.68 2.82 14.85
CA ASP A 181 8.54 3.87 14.34
C ASP A 181 9.41 4.40 15.47
N VAL A 182 10.72 4.45 15.22
CA VAL A 182 11.72 4.90 16.19
C VAL A 182 12.59 5.97 15.53
N PRO A 183 12.77 7.16 16.14
CA PRO A 183 13.62 8.20 15.58
C PRO A 183 15.08 7.76 15.47
N ILE A 184 15.76 8.21 14.42
CA ILE A 184 17.19 8.05 14.19
C ILE A 184 17.87 9.35 14.57
N TYR A 185 18.84 9.28 15.48
CA TYR A 185 19.60 10.44 15.90
C TYR A 185 20.73 10.82 14.92
N ALA A 186 21.36 11.97 15.14
CA ALA A 186 22.39 12.50 14.27
C ALA A 186 23.67 11.64 14.16
N ASP A 187 23.87 10.71 15.07
CA ASP A 187 24.93 9.69 15.02
C ASP A 187 24.56 8.47 14.15
N GLY A 188 23.32 8.41 13.64
CA GLY A 188 22.80 7.35 12.81
C GLY A 188 22.23 6.15 13.56
N GLU A 189 22.18 6.21 14.89
CA GLU A 189 21.61 5.16 15.74
C GLU A 189 20.12 5.42 16.01
N ALA A 190 19.33 4.35 16.03
CA ALA A 190 17.93 4.41 16.44
C ALA A 190 17.83 4.65 17.95
N SER A 191 16.81 5.41 18.38
CA SER A 191 16.55 5.58 19.81
C SER A 191 16.36 4.24 20.51
N THR A 192 16.83 4.16 21.74
CA THR A 192 16.59 3.03 22.65
C THR A 192 15.65 3.43 23.81
N ASP A 193 15.16 4.66 23.80
CA ASP A 193 14.18 5.12 24.77
C ASP A 193 12.80 4.61 24.39
N PRO A 194 12.12 3.85 25.28
CA PRO A 194 10.77 3.38 24.99
C PRO A 194 9.73 4.50 24.87
N GLU A 195 10.02 5.72 25.35
CA GLU A 195 9.14 6.87 25.20
C GLU A 195 9.22 7.51 23.80
N ASP A 196 10.26 7.17 23.01
CA ASP A 196 10.42 7.63 21.62
C ASP A 196 9.75 6.68 20.62
N VAL A 197 9.22 5.53 21.05
CA VAL A 197 8.63 4.53 20.17
C VAL A 197 7.18 4.90 19.87
N TYR A 198 6.88 5.12 18.60
CA TYR A 198 5.51 5.28 18.12
C TYR A 198 5.02 3.94 17.55
N SER A 199 4.03 3.33 18.18
CA SER A 199 3.50 2.02 17.82
C SER A 199 2.11 2.15 17.21
N TYR A 200 1.87 1.43 16.11
CA TYR A 200 0.56 1.38 15.47
C TYR A 200 0.26 -0.01 14.90
N SER A 201 -1.01 -0.30 14.68
CA SER A 201 -1.45 -1.56 14.10
C SER A 201 -2.63 -1.36 13.18
N GLU A 202 -2.62 -2.08 12.06
CA GLU A 202 -3.70 -2.08 11.09
C GLU A 202 -4.17 -3.49 10.80
N THR A 203 -5.47 -3.71 10.87
CA THR A 203 -6.11 -4.96 10.45
C THR A 203 -6.71 -4.76 9.07
N TRP A 204 -6.14 -5.40 8.06
CA TRP A 204 -6.50 -5.25 6.65
C TRP A 204 -7.47 -6.35 6.21
N SER A 205 -8.56 -5.99 5.54
CA SER A 205 -9.38 -6.96 4.81
C SER A 205 -8.67 -7.37 3.53
N LEU A 206 -8.49 -8.68 3.32
CA LEU A 206 -7.91 -9.21 2.08
C LEU A 206 -8.87 -8.97 0.90
N GLU A 207 -10.17 -9.03 1.14
CA GLU A 207 -11.22 -8.86 0.14
C GLU A 207 -11.38 -7.40 -0.31
N LEU A 208 -11.27 -6.44 0.63
CA LEU A 208 -11.41 -5.01 0.32
C LEU A 208 -10.09 -4.35 -0.07
N GLY A 209 -8.94 -4.90 0.37
CA GLY A 209 -7.64 -4.30 0.22
C GLY A 209 -7.48 -2.97 0.97
N MET A 210 -8.23 -2.83 2.08
CA MET A 210 -8.24 -1.67 2.95
C MET A 210 -8.25 -2.10 4.41
N PRO A 211 -7.70 -1.28 5.32
CA PRO A 211 -7.82 -1.53 6.74
C PRO A 211 -9.30 -1.56 7.18
N VAL A 212 -9.67 -2.50 8.01
CA VAL A 212 -10.98 -2.52 8.69
C VAL A 212 -10.90 -1.94 10.09
N THR A 213 -9.70 -1.90 10.66
CA THR A 213 -9.40 -1.23 11.92
C THR A 213 -7.97 -0.73 11.89
N GLN A 214 -7.75 0.47 12.42
CA GLN A 214 -6.43 1.06 12.63
C GLN A 214 -6.35 1.52 14.08
N SER A 215 -5.21 1.29 14.73
CA SER A 215 -4.94 1.66 16.12
C SER A 215 -3.60 2.37 16.16
N PHE A 216 -3.54 3.54 16.76
CA PHE A 216 -2.37 4.40 16.78
C PHE A 216 -1.97 4.73 18.21
N ASP A 217 -0.67 5.01 18.39
CA ASP A 217 -0.03 5.33 19.67
C ASP A 217 -0.35 4.28 20.75
N ILE A 218 0.07 3.05 20.45
CA ILE A 218 -0.22 1.89 21.30
C ILE A 218 0.76 1.87 22.46
N ASP A 219 0.27 2.01 23.68
CA ASP A 219 1.10 1.86 24.89
C ASP A 219 1.68 0.45 24.97
N PRO A 220 2.99 0.28 24.91
CA PRO A 220 3.65 -1.03 24.92
C PRO A 220 3.45 -1.81 26.22
N LYS A 221 3.03 -1.15 27.31
CA LYS A 221 2.82 -1.79 28.62
C LYS A 221 1.42 -2.34 28.78
N THR A 222 0.44 -1.65 28.23
CA THR A 222 -0.98 -1.99 28.39
C THR A 222 -1.61 -2.57 27.14
N GLY A 223 -1.04 -2.29 25.96
CA GLY A 223 -1.61 -2.59 24.67
C GLY A 223 -2.82 -1.72 24.31
N ALA A 224 -3.09 -0.65 25.08
CA ALA A 224 -4.13 0.29 24.78
C ALA A 224 -3.67 1.28 23.70
N ALA A 225 -4.51 1.56 22.73
CA ALA A 225 -4.27 2.59 21.73
C ALA A 225 -4.88 3.92 22.18
N ASP A 226 -4.20 5.04 21.86
CA ASP A 226 -4.72 6.38 22.14
C ASP A 226 -5.86 6.76 21.18
N SER A 227 -5.81 6.22 19.95
CA SER A 227 -6.87 6.41 18.97
C SER A 227 -7.11 5.17 18.11
N VAL A 228 -8.37 4.92 17.81
CA VAL A 228 -8.81 3.81 16.99
C VAL A 228 -9.79 4.29 15.93
N SER A 229 -9.53 3.93 14.67
CA SER A 229 -10.49 4.09 13.60
C SER A 229 -11.04 2.73 13.13
N ARG A 230 -12.28 2.73 12.64
CA ARG A 230 -12.93 1.55 12.10
C ARG A 230 -13.63 1.89 10.80
N LEU A 231 -13.52 0.99 9.83
CA LEU A 231 -14.31 1.06 8.61
C LEU A 231 -15.79 0.86 8.96
N VAL A 232 -16.63 1.84 8.63
CA VAL A 232 -18.07 1.84 8.95
C VAL A 232 -18.95 1.76 7.71
N ASP A 233 -18.44 2.17 6.54
CA ASP A 233 -19.15 2.06 5.26
C ASP A 233 -18.17 2.00 4.08
N PHE A 234 -18.61 1.45 2.95
CA PHE A 234 -17.85 1.46 1.70
C PHE A 234 -18.73 1.31 0.47
N ASP A 235 -18.32 1.89 -0.66
CA ASP A 235 -18.93 1.70 -1.98
C ASP A 235 -17.83 1.28 -2.98
N LEU A 236 -17.93 0.08 -3.50
CA LEU A 236 -17.00 -0.45 -4.52
C LEU A 236 -17.52 -0.15 -5.93
N ARG A 237 -16.65 0.35 -6.81
CA ARG A 237 -16.98 0.71 -8.19
C ARG A 237 -16.43 -0.29 -9.19
#